data_e61c081bb0d8fb3ef3366316c219f94e
#
_entry.id   e61c081bb0d8fb3ef3366316c219f94e
#
_cell.length_a   1.000
_cell.length_b   1.000
_cell.length_c   1.000
_cell.angle_alpha   90.00
_cell.angle_beta   90.00
_cell.angle_gamma   90.00
#
_symmetry.space_group_name_H-M   'P 1'
#
loop_
_entity.id
_entity.type
_entity.pdbx_description
1 polymer ?
#
loop_
_entity_poly.entity_id
_entity_poly.type
_entity_poly.pdbx_seq_one_letter_code
_entity_poly.pdbx_strand_id
1 'polypeptide(L)'
;MKRMFLVLLLAFRAFAGDENEITPENVVALMNAYRAEASLPPLHIDRSLTIAASARMQEMADGEWWGHEAPDGTPPFAYIPIEYDYAFAAENLAAGFDTAPLLVQSWMESPGHRSNIMGVQYADCGIAVLEGSTKGPAMGKSVVVLFGRRRVQTVSTK
;
A
#
# COMPACT_ATOMS: atom_id res chain seq x y z
N MET A 1 -40.33 16.98 -29.17
CA MET A 1 -39.04 16.36 -29.60
C MET A 1 -38.29 15.97 -28.32
N LYS A 2 -38.32 14.68 -27.95
CA LYS A 2 -37.61 14.16 -26.76
C LYS A 2 -36.16 13.84 -27.16
N ARG A 3 -35.20 14.56 -26.59
CA ARG A 3 -33.78 14.24 -26.75
C ARG A 3 -33.44 13.03 -25.86
N MET A 4 -33.22 11.89 -26.49
CA MET A 4 -32.76 10.67 -25.87
C MET A 4 -31.25 10.83 -25.61
N PHE A 5 -30.88 10.98 -24.32
CA PHE A 5 -29.49 10.91 -23.92
C PHE A 5 -29.06 9.44 -23.97
N LEU A 6 -28.26 9.11 -24.97
CA LEU A 6 -27.56 7.83 -25.05
C LEU A 6 -26.42 7.83 -24.01
N VAL A 7 -26.65 7.23 -22.87
CA VAL A 7 -25.58 6.95 -21.90
C VAL A 7 -24.73 5.83 -22.51
N LEU A 8 -23.58 6.18 -23.04
CA LEU A 8 -22.57 5.22 -23.51
C LEU A 8 -21.94 4.56 -22.28
N LEU A 9 -22.48 3.41 -21.87
CA LEU A 9 -21.81 2.53 -20.94
C LEU A 9 -20.57 1.96 -21.62
N LEU A 10 -19.44 2.61 -21.44
CA LEU A 10 -18.12 2.02 -21.72
C LEU A 10 -17.92 0.88 -20.73
N ALA A 11 -18.26 -0.34 -21.16
CA ALA A 11 -17.90 -1.57 -20.47
C ALA A 11 -16.37 -1.73 -20.56
N PHE A 12 -15.67 -1.21 -19.56
CA PHE A 12 -14.28 -1.56 -19.31
C PHE A 12 -14.26 -3.00 -18.74
N ARG A 13 -14.36 -3.99 -19.64
CA ARG A 13 -13.98 -5.36 -19.32
C ARG A 13 -12.47 -5.45 -19.42
N ALA A 14 -11.79 -5.11 -18.38
CA ALA A 14 -10.40 -5.45 -18.21
C ALA A 14 -10.30 -6.51 -17.13
N PHE A 15 -9.68 -7.65 -17.45
CA PHE A 15 -9.17 -8.70 -16.58
C PHE A 15 -9.94 -8.87 -15.26
N ALA A 16 -10.89 -9.81 -15.23
CA ALA A 16 -11.61 -10.17 -14.03
C ALA A 16 -10.72 -11.05 -13.13
N GLY A 17 -9.78 -10.42 -12.42
CA GLY A 17 -9.28 -10.95 -11.16
C GLY A 17 -10.38 -10.80 -10.10
N ASP A 18 -10.37 -11.67 -9.10
CA ASP A 18 -11.28 -11.54 -7.97
C ASP A 18 -10.95 -10.24 -7.21
N GLU A 19 -11.86 -9.27 -7.23
CA GLU A 19 -11.71 -7.97 -6.55
C GLU A 19 -11.54 -8.12 -5.03
N ASN A 20 -11.93 -9.28 -4.48
CA ASN A 20 -11.75 -9.59 -3.08
C ASN A 20 -10.34 -10.11 -2.77
N GLU A 21 -9.61 -10.59 -3.77
CA GLU A 21 -8.28 -11.14 -3.53
C GLU A 21 -7.32 -10.06 -3.01
N ILE A 22 -6.51 -10.41 -2.01
CA ILE A 22 -5.44 -9.54 -1.54
C ILE A 22 -4.28 -9.61 -2.53
N THR A 23 -4.25 -8.64 -3.44
CA THR A 23 -3.15 -8.37 -4.37
C THR A 23 -2.68 -6.93 -4.20
N PRO A 24 -1.45 -6.58 -4.58
CA PRO A 24 -0.99 -5.19 -4.55
C PRO A 24 -1.94 -4.24 -5.28
N GLU A 25 -2.45 -4.64 -6.44
CA GLU A 25 -3.35 -3.86 -7.29
C GLU A 25 -4.70 -3.61 -6.61
N ASN A 26 -5.32 -4.63 -6.02
CA ASN A 26 -6.60 -4.49 -5.32
C ASN A 26 -6.46 -3.65 -4.06
N VAL A 27 -5.38 -3.84 -3.28
CA VAL A 27 -5.13 -3.05 -2.07
C VAL A 27 -4.94 -1.57 -2.41
N VAL A 28 -4.13 -1.23 -3.43
CA VAL A 28 -3.93 0.16 -3.82
C VAL A 28 -5.19 0.77 -4.41
N ALA A 29 -5.97 0.01 -5.19
CA ALA A 29 -7.24 0.49 -5.75
C ALA A 29 -8.23 0.87 -4.64
N LEU A 30 -8.36 0.04 -3.60
CA LEU A 30 -9.23 0.31 -2.45
C LEU A 30 -8.75 1.51 -1.63
N MET A 31 -7.44 1.62 -1.35
CA MET A 31 -6.89 2.82 -0.70
C MET A 31 -7.17 4.09 -1.52
N ASN A 32 -7.01 4.01 -2.83
CA ASN A 32 -7.27 5.13 -3.73
C ASN A 32 -8.76 5.49 -3.84
N ALA A 33 -9.68 4.55 -3.66
CA ALA A 33 -11.11 4.84 -3.56
C ALA A 33 -11.41 5.76 -2.37
N TYR A 34 -10.89 5.44 -1.17
CA TYR A 34 -11.01 6.31 0.01
C TYR A 34 -10.35 7.68 -0.20
N ARG A 35 -9.19 7.74 -0.87
CA ARG A 35 -8.52 9.00 -1.19
C ARG A 35 -9.36 9.85 -2.15
N ALA A 36 -9.96 9.23 -3.18
CA ALA A 36 -10.81 9.92 -4.14
C ALA A 36 -12.07 10.53 -3.49
N GLU A 37 -12.71 9.81 -2.55
CA GLU A 37 -13.84 10.34 -1.77
C GLU A 37 -13.46 11.62 -0.99
N ALA A 38 -12.21 11.74 -0.57
CA ALA A 38 -11.67 12.92 0.11
C ALA A 38 -11.01 13.92 -0.85
N SER A 39 -11.17 13.75 -2.17
CA SER A 39 -10.54 14.59 -3.21
C SER A 39 -9.01 14.66 -3.10
N LEU A 40 -8.37 13.59 -2.62
CA LEU A 40 -6.93 13.47 -2.54
C LEU A 40 -6.37 12.85 -3.82
N PRO A 41 -5.15 13.23 -4.27
CA PRO A 41 -4.47 12.57 -5.36
C PRO A 41 -4.24 11.08 -5.07
N PRO A 42 -4.31 10.20 -6.10
CA PRO A 42 -4.07 8.78 -5.90
C PRO A 42 -2.61 8.49 -5.50
N LEU A 43 -2.41 7.35 -4.81
CA LEU A 43 -1.11 6.73 -4.62
C LEU A 43 -0.73 5.94 -5.87
N HIS A 44 0.55 5.97 -6.23
CA HIS A 44 1.10 5.19 -7.35
C HIS A 44 2.00 4.08 -6.82
N ILE A 45 1.92 2.89 -7.42
CA ILE A 45 2.85 1.79 -7.07
C ILE A 45 4.25 2.16 -7.58
N ASP A 46 5.20 2.28 -6.66
CA ASP A 46 6.62 2.52 -6.96
C ASP A 46 7.41 1.22 -6.78
N ARG A 47 8.27 0.92 -7.76
CA ARG A 47 9.07 -0.31 -7.76
C ARG A 47 10.06 -0.35 -6.59
N SER A 48 10.70 0.76 -6.26
CA SER A 48 11.68 0.81 -5.17
C SER A 48 11.03 0.53 -3.81
N LEU A 49 9.83 1.11 -3.57
CA LEU A 49 9.05 0.85 -2.38
C LEU A 49 8.52 -0.59 -2.35
N THR A 50 8.15 -1.17 -3.49
CA THR A 50 7.72 -2.58 -3.58
C THR A 50 8.87 -3.54 -3.24
N ILE A 51 10.08 -3.27 -3.73
CA ILE A 51 11.29 -4.03 -3.37
C ILE A 51 11.54 -3.93 -1.86
N ALA A 52 11.45 -2.72 -1.29
CA ALA A 52 11.64 -2.50 0.13
C ALA A 52 10.58 -3.22 0.98
N ALA A 53 9.30 -3.13 0.58
CA ALA A 53 8.21 -3.85 1.26
C ALA A 53 8.40 -5.37 1.22
N SER A 54 8.88 -5.89 0.08
CA SER A 54 9.18 -7.33 -0.08
C SER A 54 10.36 -7.77 0.80
N ALA A 55 11.43 -7.00 0.84
CA ALA A 55 12.58 -7.29 1.71
C ALA A 55 12.17 -7.25 3.19
N ARG A 56 11.35 -6.28 3.56
CA ARG A 56 10.78 -6.14 4.91
C ARG A 56 9.91 -7.35 5.29
N MET A 57 9.04 -7.78 4.39
CA MET A 57 8.18 -8.96 4.59
C MET A 57 9.03 -10.23 4.76
N GLN A 58 10.05 -10.41 3.92
CA GLN A 58 10.93 -11.58 3.97
C GLN A 58 11.69 -11.63 5.30
N GLU A 59 12.23 -10.51 5.77
CA GLU A 59 12.94 -10.46 7.05
C GLU A 59 12.03 -10.81 8.23
N MET A 60 10.80 -10.28 8.25
CA MET A 60 9.82 -10.65 9.28
C MET A 60 9.48 -12.13 9.24
N ALA A 61 9.37 -12.72 8.04
CA ALA A 61 9.11 -14.15 7.86
C ALA A 61 10.28 -15.02 8.31
N ASP A 62 11.49 -14.69 7.90
CA ASP A 62 12.70 -15.47 8.22
C ASP A 62 13.05 -15.38 9.73
N GLY A 63 12.81 -14.21 10.32
CA GLY A 63 13.05 -13.95 11.74
C GLY A 63 11.91 -14.35 12.67
N GLU A 64 10.80 -14.87 12.13
CA GLU A 64 9.60 -15.26 12.89
C GLU A 64 9.06 -14.15 13.82
N TRP A 65 9.07 -12.90 13.36
CA TRP A 65 8.58 -11.75 14.10
C TRP A 65 7.60 -10.89 13.25
N TRP A 66 6.90 -9.98 13.94
CA TRP A 66 5.94 -9.07 13.29
C TRP A 66 5.89 -7.74 14.05
N GLY A 67 6.14 -6.63 13.36
CA GLY A 67 6.10 -5.30 13.97
C GLY A 67 6.78 -4.23 13.11
N HIS A 68 6.64 -2.97 13.52
CA HIS A 68 7.25 -1.83 12.83
C HIS A 68 8.76 -1.74 13.02
N GLU A 69 9.28 -2.20 14.14
CA GLU A 69 10.70 -2.20 14.45
C GLU A 69 11.20 -3.64 14.54
N ALA A 70 12.34 -3.92 13.92
CA ALA A 70 12.95 -5.25 14.00
C ALA A 70 13.52 -5.51 15.41
N PRO A 71 13.69 -6.78 15.82
CA PRO A 71 14.23 -7.13 17.14
C PRO A 71 15.62 -6.56 17.42
N ASP A 72 16.40 -6.27 16.40
CA ASP A 72 17.73 -5.64 16.48
C ASP A 72 17.68 -4.10 16.43
N GLY A 73 16.49 -3.50 16.36
CA GLY A 73 16.28 -2.05 16.27
C GLY A 73 16.33 -1.48 14.86
N THR A 74 16.44 -2.32 13.81
CA THR A 74 16.41 -1.85 12.43
C THR A 74 15.04 -1.23 12.12
N PRO A 75 14.98 0.05 11.68
CA PRO A 75 13.72 0.70 11.40
C PRO A 75 13.13 0.24 10.05
N PRO A 76 11.79 0.35 9.84
CA PRO A 76 11.12 -0.16 8.64
C PRO A 76 11.62 0.49 7.34
N PHE A 77 12.15 1.70 7.41
CA PHE A 77 12.58 2.45 6.22
C PHE A 77 14.03 2.19 5.81
N ALA A 78 14.78 1.38 6.59
CA ALA A 78 16.15 0.97 6.25
C ALA A 78 16.22 0.14 4.96
N TYR A 79 15.10 -0.48 4.56
CA TYR A 79 14.98 -1.28 3.33
C TYR A 79 14.72 -0.44 2.08
N ILE A 80 14.37 0.84 2.23
CA ILE A 80 14.10 1.73 1.09
C ILE A 80 15.44 2.04 0.41
N PRO A 81 15.60 1.70 -0.90
CA PRO A 81 16.83 1.99 -1.62
C PRO A 81 17.16 3.48 -1.61
N ILE A 82 18.46 3.80 -1.53
CA ILE A 82 18.93 5.19 -1.45
C ILE A 82 18.50 6.03 -2.67
N GLU A 83 18.29 5.40 -3.82
CA GLU A 83 17.82 6.04 -5.05
C GLU A 83 16.39 6.56 -4.95
N TYR A 84 15.62 6.04 -3.98
CA TYR A 84 14.27 6.56 -3.75
C TYR A 84 14.30 7.91 -3.03
N ASP A 85 15.34 8.25 -2.28
CA ASP A 85 15.56 9.54 -1.60
C ASP A 85 14.26 10.19 -1.11
N TYR A 86 13.64 9.58 -0.09
CA TYR A 86 12.34 10.02 0.38
C TYR A 86 12.41 11.26 1.29
N ALA A 87 11.43 12.16 1.14
CA ALA A 87 11.16 13.25 2.08
C ALA A 87 10.23 12.77 3.21
N PHE A 88 9.30 11.87 2.87
CA PHE A 88 8.33 11.27 3.80
C PHE A 88 8.25 9.77 3.53
N ALA A 89 8.11 8.99 4.61
CA ALA A 89 7.83 7.57 4.56
C ALA A 89 6.92 7.16 5.72
N ALA A 90 6.10 6.13 5.49
CA ALA A 90 5.26 5.49 6.51
C ALA A 90 5.05 4.01 6.18
N GLU A 91 4.59 3.24 7.17
CA GLU A 91 4.32 1.82 7.02
C GLU A 91 2.94 1.47 7.57
N ASN A 92 2.19 0.63 6.84
CA ASN A 92 1.04 -0.10 7.36
C ASN A 92 1.32 -1.60 7.29
N LEU A 93 0.97 -2.30 8.36
CA LEU A 93 1.06 -3.75 8.48
C LEU A 93 -0.32 -4.34 8.70
N ALA A 94 -0.58 -5.50 8.11
CA ALA A 94 -1.77 -6.31 8.40
C ALA A 94 -1.45 -7.81 8.28
N ALA A 95 -2.06 -8.63 9.13
CA ALA A 95 -1.95 -10.08 9.10
C ALA A 95 -3.28 -10.74 9.42
N GLY A 96 -3.55 -11.92 8.82
CA GLY A 96 -4.72 -12.72 9.12
C GLY A 96 -6.00 -12.27 8.40
N PHE A 97 -5.88 -11.58 7.27
CA PHE A 97 -7.02 -11.19 6.45
C PHE A 97 -7.21 -12.12 5.25
N ASP A 98 -8.47 -12.38 4.91
CA ASP A 98 -8.84 -13.22 3.77
C ASP A 98 -9.17 -12.40 2.52
N THR A 99 -9.58 -11.12 2.69
CA THR A 99 -9.99 -10.26 1.57
C THR A 99 -9.42 -8.86 1.65
N ALA A 100 -9.15 -8.26 0.49
CA ALA A 100 -8.64 -6.90 0.39
C ALA A 100 -9.62 -5.84 0.95
N PRO A 101 -10.95 -5.93 0.73
CA PRO A 101 -11.89 -5.00 1.35
C PRO A 101 -11.85 -5.00 2.87
N LEU A 102 -11.85 -6.18 3.52
CA LEU A 102 -11.79 -6.27 4.98
C LEU A 102 -10.46 -5.73 5.52
N LEU A 103 -9.36 -6.02 4.85
CA LEU A 103 -8.04 -5.53 5.21
C LEU A 103 -7.99 -3.99 5.17
N VAL A 104 -8.36 -3.38 4.04
CA VAL A 104 -8.31 -1.91 3.89
C VAL A 104 -9.32 -1.22 4.81
N GLN A 105 -10.52 -1.80 4.99
CA GLN A 105 -11.49 -1.29 5.97
C GLN A 105 -10.89 -1.26 7.38
N SER A 106 -10.23 -2.33 7.82
CA SER A 106 -9.59 -2.38 9.15
C SER A 106 -8.55 -1.29 9.34
N TRP A 107 -7.77 -0.99 8.29
CA TRP A 107 -6.83 0.14 8.33
C TRP A 107 -7.55 1.49 8.42
N MET A 108 -8.65 1.65 7.70
CA MET A 108 -9.44 2.89 7.76
C MET A 108 -10.14 3.12 9.11
N GLU A 109 -10.40 2.06 9.86
CA GLU A 109 -10.95 2.12 11.23
C GLU A 109 -9.85 2.40 12.28
N SER A 110 -8.59 2.17 11.95
CA SER A 110 -7.43 2.44 12.82
C SER A 110 -6.86 3.85 12.56
N PRO A 111 -6.87 4.76 13.53
CA PRO A 111 -6.41 6.15 13.32
C PRO A 111 -5.00 6.26 12.75
N GLY A 112 -4.05 5.44 13.21
CA GLY A 112 -2.67 5.44 12.72
C GLY A 112 -2.56 4.99 11.26
N HIS A 113 -3.15 3.84 10.93
CA HIS A 113 -3.14 3.31 9.57
C HIS A 113 -3.90 4.22 8.61
N ARG A 114 -5.07 4.73 9.04
CA ARG A 114 -5.86 5.69 8.27
C ARG A 114 -5.06 6.96 7.95
N SER A 115 -4.30 7.50 8.90
CA SER A 115 -3.50 8.71 8.68
C SER A 115 -2.44 8.52 7.59
N ASN A 116 -1.90 7.30 7.45
CA ASN A 116 -0.98 6.96 6.38
C ASN A 116 -1.69 6.88 5.02
N ILE A 117 -2.84 6.19 4.95
CA ILE A 117 -3.62 6.09 3.71
C ILE A 117 -4.10 7.47 3.24
N MET A 118 -4.57 8.32 4.14
CA MET A 118 -5.14 9.64 3.83
C MET A 118 -4.11 10.77 3.82
N GLY A 119 -2.83 10.47 4.09
CA GLY A 119 -1.78 11.48 4.15
C GLY A 119 -1.54 12.16 2.80
N VAL A 120 -1.70 13.50 2.77
CA VAL A 120 -1.46 14.32 1.57
C VAL A 120 0.00 14.39 1.18
N GLN A 121 0.89 14.10 2.13
CA GLN A 121 2.34 14.10 1.93
C GLN A 121 2.82 12.86 1.16
N TYR A 122 2.03 11.79 1.02
CA TYR A 122 2.42 10.60 0.28
C TYR A 122 1.89 10.65 -1.16
N ALA A 123 2.72 10.20 -2.11
CA ALA A 123 2.40 10.09 -3.52
C ALA A 123 2.57 8.67 -4.05
N ASP A 124 3.45 7.90 -3.41
CA ASP A 124 3.84 6.57 -3.84
C ASP A 124 3.58 5.54 -2.75
N CYS A 125 3.39 4.29 -3.16
CA CYS A 125 3.36 3.14 -2.25
C CYS A 125 4.08 1.93 -2.86
N GLY A 126 4.56 1.04 -2.00
CA GLY A 126 5.03 -0.30 -2.36
C GLY A 126 4.35 -1.32 -1.49
N ILE A 127 3.93 -2.44 -2.06
CA ILE A 127 3.11 -3.44 -1.37
C ILE A 127 3.73 -4.82 -1.53
N ALA A 128 3.88 -5.53 -0.41
CA ALA A 128 4.21 -6.95 -0.37
C ALA A 128 3.09 -7.74 0.27
N VAL A 129 2.81 -8.92 -0.27
CA VAL A 129 1.79 -9.86 0.22
C VAL A 129 2.44 -11.22 0.42
N LEU A 130 2.20 -11.83 1.56
CA LEU A 130 2.66 -13.19 1.91
C LEU A 130 1.46 -14.04 2.30
N GLU A 131 1.37 -15.25 1.77
CA GLU A 131 0.40 -16.26 2.22
C GLU A 131 0.75 -16.71 3.64
N GLY A 132 -0.24 -16.69 4.55
CA GLY A 132 -0.06 -17.03 5.95
C GLY A 132 0.52 -15.89 6.78
N SER A 133 1.16 -16.26 7.90
CA SER A 133 1.72 -15.33 8.88
C SER A 133 3.22 -15.46 8.97
N THR A 134 3.89 -14.37 9.28
CA THR A 134 5.32 -14.34 9.63
C THR A 134 5.59 -14.92 11.03
N LYS A 135 4.56 -15.09 11.87
CA LYS A 135 4.67 -15.58 13.25
C LYS A 135 3.64 -16.67 13.53
N GLY A 136 4.00 -17.92 13.20
CA GLY A 136 3.15 -19.09 13.46
C GLY A 136 2.02 -19.31 12.45
N PRO A 137 1.16 -20.29 12.67
CA PRO A 137 0.11 -20.69 11.73
C PRO A 137 -1.10 -19.73 11.79
N ALA A 138 -0.94 -18.51 11.28
CA ALA A 138 -2.10 -17.65 11.05
C ALA A 138 -2.76 -18.04 9.74
N MET A 139 -4.08 -18.13 9.75
CA MET A 139 -4.87 -18.20 8.53
C MET A 139 -4.92 -16.81 7.88
N GLY A 140 -5.06 -16.75 6.56
CA GLY A 140 -5.11 -15.50 5.81
C GLY A 140 -3.75 -15.00 5.34
N LYS A 141 -3.73 -13.79 4.77
CA LYS A 141 -2.53 -13.19 4.22
C LYS A 141 -1.93 -12.14 5.15
N SER A 142 -0.61 -11.98 5.07
CA SER A 142 0.13 -10.86 5.67
C SER A 142 0.48 -9.83 4.60
N VAL A 143 0.38 -8.53 4.95
CA VAL A 143 0.61 -7.42 4.01
C VAL A 143 1.48 -6.35 4.64
N VAL A 144 2.49 -5.92 3.90
CA VAL A 144 3.30 -4.73 4.20
C VAL A 144 3.02 -3.69 3.14
N VAL A 145 2.68 -2.47 3.56
CA VAL A 145 2.64 -1.30 2.67
C VAL A 145 3.63 -0.26 3.16
N LEU A 146 4.55 0.14 2.30
CA LEU A 146 5.39 1.31 2.50
C LEU A 146 4.81 2.47 1.68
N PHE A 147 4.60 3.60 2.31
CA PHE A 147 4.20 4.86 1.68
C PHE A 147 5.42 5.75 1.54
N GLY A 148 5.46 6.57 0.49
CA GLY A 148 6.56 7.48 0.30
C GLY A 148 6.22 8.70 -0.55
N ARG A 149 7.13 9.69 -0.45
CA ARG A 149 7.25 10.79 -1.40
C ARG A 149 8.73 11.10 -1.58
N ARG A 150 9.19 11.12 -2.83
CA ARG A 150 10.57 11.51 -3.16
C ARG A 150 10.85 12.97 -2.80
N ARG A 151 12.09 13.29 -2.42
CA ARG A 151 12.54 14.67 -2.35
C ARG A 151 12.46 15.31 -3.73
N VAL A 152 11.97 16.53 -3.78
CA VAL A 152 12.10 17.35 -4.98
C VAL A 152 13.55 17.83 -5.06
N GLN A 153 14.30 17.34 -6.04
CA GLN A 153 15.63 17.87 -6.31
C GLN A 153 15.48 19.26 -6.93
N THR A 154 15.79 20.30 -6.16
CA THR A 154 15.93 21.65 -6.73
C THR A 154 17.23 21.67 -7.53
N VAL A 155 17.11 21.69 -8.87
CA VAL A 155 18.27 21.96 -9.73
C VAL A 155 18.68 23.41 -9.48
N SER A 156 19.81 23.59 -8.76
CA SER A 156 20.44 24.91 -8.62
C SER A 156 21.07 25.25 -9.98
N THR A 157 20.36 26.04 -10.76
CA THR A 157 20.99 26.71 -11.94
C THR A 157 21.98 27.73 -11.40
N LYS A 158 23.27 27.39 -11.49
CA LYS A 158 24.37 28.36 -11.35
C LYS A 158 24.52 29.16 -12.62
#